data_8e68ecc6e5e9413293c8d625161e9d9c
#
_entry.id   8e68ecc6e5e9413293c8d625161e9d9c
#
_cell.length_a   1.000
_cell.length_b   1.000
_cell.length_c   1.000
_cell.angle_alpha   90.00
_cell.angle_beta   90.00
_cell.angle_gamma   90.00
#
_symmetry.space_group_name_H-M   'P 1'
#
loop_
_entity.id
_entity.type
_entity.pdbx_description
1 polymer ?
#
loop_
_entity_poly.entity_id
_entity_poly.type
_entity_poly.pdbx_seq_one_letter_code
_entity_poly.pdbx_strand_id
1 'polypeptide(L)'
;NANELDVKPIPYHVVVIDEYADLIMSTEDQDDFESAVTRLAQVGRALGFIILLATQRPSADIVSGKIKANFPCRISFRLPSNTDSRVILDKTGAEDLQGAGDMIALTQSGDEYHLQAYRLILKDTQTILELAENNNL
;
A
#
# COMPACT_ATOMS: atom_id res chain seq x y z
N ASN A 1 41.74 -8.32 15.20
CA ASN A 1 41.09 -9.31 14.32
C ASN A 1 39.61 -9.30 14.68
N ALA A 2 38.84 -8.42 14.03
CA ALA A 2 37.38 -8.47 14.07
C ALA A 2 36.95 -9.72 13.26
N ASN A 3 36.32 -10.70 13.93
CA ASN A 3 35.59 -11.74 13.26
C ASN A 3 34.47 -11.06 12.47
N GLU A 4 34.61 -10.96 11.15
CA GLU A 4 33.48 -10.70 10.26
C GLU A 4 32.50 -11.87 10.48
N LEU A 5 31.41 -11.57 11.19
CA LEU A 5 30.29 -12.49 11.23
C LEU A 5 29.78 -12.60 9.80
N ASP A 6 29.90 -13.77 9.21
CA ASP A 6 29.31 -14.11 7.91
C ASP A 6 27.77 -14.15 8.06
N VAL A 7 27.19 -12.95 8.19
CA VAL A 7 25.75 -12.78 8.35
C VAL A 7 25.14 -12.70 6.97
N LYS A 8 24.40 -13.74 6.58
CA LYS A 8 23.61 -13.71 5.34
C LYS A 8 22.58 -12.58 5.42
N PRO A 9 22.45 -11.76 4.39
CA PRO A 9 21.44 -10.72 4.35
C PRO A 9 20.05 -11.35 4.48
N ILE A 10 19.21 -10.75 5.33
CA ILE A 10 17.81 -11.15 5.45
C ILE A 10 17.07 -10.65 4.21
N PRO A 11 16.33 -11.50 3.48
CA PRO A 11 15.60 -11.07 2.31
C PRO A 11 14.47 -10.09 2.68
N TYR A 12 14.15 -9.20 1.74
CA TYR A 12 12.94 -8.38 1.87
C TYR A 12 11.68 -9.26 1.75
N HIS A 13 10.69 -8.93 2.56
CA HIS A 13 9.37 -9.56 2.52
C HIS A 13 8.35 -8.55 2.03
N VAL A 14 7.69 -8.85 0.92
CA VAL A 14 6.61 -8.01 0.39
C VAL A 14 5.27 -8.65 0.76
N VAL A 15 4.46 -7.93 1.51
CA VAL A 15 3.11 -8.32 1.89
C VAL A 15 2.13 -7.46 1.13
N VAL A 16 1.28 -8.08 0.32
CA VAL A 16 0.24 -7.38 -0.45
C VAL A 16 -1.12 -7.80 0.08
N ILE A 17 -1.90 -6.84 0.53
CA ILE A 17 -3.30 -7.00 0.92
C ILE A 17 -4.13 -6.29 -0.15
N ASP A 18 -4.74 -7.06 -1.03
CA ASP A 18 -5.44 -6.58 -2.22
C ASP A 18 -6.76 -5.87 -1.88
N GLU A 19 -7.53 -6.41 -0.92
CA GLU A 19 -8.74 -5.77 -0.41
C GLU A 19 -8.78 -5.84 1.12
N TYR A 20 -8.32 -4.76 1.75
CA TYR A 20 -8.25 -4.65 3.20
C TYR A 20 -9.64 -4.66 3.86
N ALA A 21 -10.64 -4.08 3.19
CA ALA A 21 -12.00 -4.05 3.71
C ALA A 21 -12.57 -5.45 3.90
N ASP A 22 -12.32 -6.36 2.98
CA ASP A 22 -12.85 -7.72 3.07
C ASP A 22 -12.20 -8.49 4.24
N LEU A 23 -10.93 -8.26 4.52
CA LEU A 23 -10.24 -8.89 5.64
C LEU A 23 -10.76 -8.35 6.98
N ILE A 24 -10.82 -7.04 7.15
CA ILE A 24 -11.26 -6.46 8.42
C ILE A 24 -12.74 -6.75 8.70
N MET A 25 -13.59 -6.76 7.68
CA MET A 25 -15.02 -7.08 7.82
C MET A 25 -15.30 -8.55 8.09
N SER A 26 -14.41 -9.47 7.69
CA SER A 26 -14.54 -10.90 7.95
C SER A 26 -13.97 -11.34 9.32
N THR A 27 -13.32 -10.43 10.02
CA THR A 27 -12.67 -10.69 11.30
C THR A 27 -13.65 -10.42 12.46
N GLU A 28 -13.72 -11.32 13.45
CA GLU A 28 -14.59 -11.18 14.62
C GLU A 28 -14.14 -9.99 15.51
N ASP A 29 -12.82 -9.79 15.65
CA ASP A 29 -12.24 -8.67 16.39
C ASP A 29 -11.45 -7.75 15.44
N GLN A 30 -12.14 -6.72 14.95
CA GLN A 30 -11.59 -5.75 14.00
C GLN A 30 -10.47 -4.90 14.62
N ASP A 31 -10.59 -4.56 15.90
CA ASP A 31 -9.60 -3.75 16.62
C ASP A 31 -8.27 -4.51 16.81
N ASP A 32 -8.33 -5.78 17.13
CA ASP A 32 -7.17 -6.65 17.25
C ASP A 32 -6.49 -6.87 15.89
N PHE A 33 -7.27 -7.08 14.83
CA PHE A 33 -6.74 -7.22 13.48
C PHE A 33 -6.04 -5.94 13.01
N GLU A 34 -6.70 -4.78 13.16
CA GLU A 34 -6.11 -3.49 12.82
C GLU A 34 -4.82 -3.23 13.62
N SER A 35 -4.82 -3.59 14.90
CA SER A 35 -3.65 -3.46 15.77
C SER A 35 -2.49 -4.33 15.31
N ALA A 36 -2.76 -5.55 14.86
CA ALA A 36 -1.77 -6.45 14.31
C ALA A 36 -1.15 -5.89 13.00
N VAL A 37 -1.99 -5.41 12.08
CA VAL A 37 -1.54 -4.80 10.81
C VAL A 37 -0.68 -3.55 11.05
N THR A 38 -1.12 -2.66 11.94
CA THR A 38 -0.36 -1.44 12.26
C THR A 38 0.95 -1.76 12.97
N ARG A 39 0.97 -2.74 13.89
CA ARG A 39 2.19 -3.20 14.54
C ARG A 39 3.17 -3.80 13.53
N LEU A 40 2.68 -4.58 12.58
CA LEU A 40 3.51 -5.12 11.50
C LEU A 40 4.12 -3.99 10.66
N ALA A 41 3.35 -2.94 10.33
CA ALA A 41 3.86 -1.78 9.60
C ALA A 41 4.94 -1.02 10.37
N GLN A 42 4.78 -0.87 11.70
CA GLN A 42 5.75 -0.17 12.57
C GLN A 42 7.07 -0.93 12.69
N VAL A 43 7.00 -2.22 13.02
CA VAL A 43 8.18 -3.05 13.32
C VAL A 43 8.79 -3.59 12.02
N GLY A 44 7.95 -3.95 11.06
CA GLY A 44 8.34 -4.59 9.83
C GLY A 44 9.33 -3.77 8.99
N ARG A 45 9.20 -2.43 9.02
CA ARG A 45 10.11 -1.54 8.30
C ARG A 45 11.59 -1.78 8.68
N ALA A 46 11.88 -1.98 9.97
CA ALA A 46 13.23 -2.26 10.45
C ALA A 46 13.71 -3.68 10.11
N LEU A 47 12.77 -4.58 9.80
CA LEU A 47 13.02 -5.99 9.50
C LEU A 47 12.95 -6.30 7.99
N GLY A 48 12.86 -5.29 7.13
CA GLY A 48 12.80 -5.47 5.68
C GLY A 48 11.43 -5.89 5.14
N PHE A 49 10.35 -5.63 5.88
CA PHE A 49 8.99 -5.80 5.35
C PHE A 49 8.53 -4.57 4.56
N ILE A 50 7.96 -4.82 3.40
CA ILE A 50 7.26 -3.83 2.56
C ILE A 50 5.80 -4.24 2.53
N ILE A 51 4.91 -3.38 3.01
CA ILE A 51 3.48 -3.68 3.09
C ILE A 51 2.73 -2.78 2.12
N LEU A 52 1.97 -3.39 1.23
CA LEU A 52 1.03 -2.75 0.32
C LEU A 52 -0.39 -3.07 0.78
N LEU A 53 -1.12 -2.04 1.16
CA LEU A 53 -2.49 -2.15 1.64
C LEU A 53 -3.41 -1.47 0.62
N ALA A 54 -4.25 -2.23 -0.04
CA ALA A 54 -5.21 -1.71 -1.00
C ALA A 54 -6.65 -1.94 -0.54
N THR A 55 -7.56 -1.08 -0.96
CA THR A 55 -9.00 -1.25 -0.77
C THR A 55 -9.79 -0.48 -1.82
N GLN A 56 -10.91 -1.04 -2.22
CA GLN A 56 -11.92 -0.38 -3.06
C GLN A 56 -13.02 0.30 -2.23
N ARG A 57 -12.94 0.22 -0.90
CA ARG A 57 -13.92 0.81 0.04
C ARG A 57 -13.24 1.84 0.94
N PRO A 58 -13.08 3.07 0.46
CA PRO A 58 -12.39 4.14 1.19
C PRO A 58 -13.32 4.81 2.22
N SER A 59 -13.85 4.04 3.17
CA SER A 59 -14.69 4.56 4.26
C SER A 59 -13.88 4.72 5.55
N ALA A 60 -14.33 5.61 6.45
CA ALA A 60 -13.59 5.96 7.67
C ALA A 60 -13.50 4.81 8.68
N ASP A 61 -14.43 3.86 8.63
CA ASP A 61 -14.44 2.63 9.41
C ASP A 61 -13.43 1.59 8.90
N ILE A 62 -13.06 1.65 7.63
CA ILE A 62 -12.05 0.78 7.02
C ILE A 62 -10.66 1.44 7.08
N VAL A 63 -10.56 2.70 6.66
CA VAL A 63 -9.29 3.44 6.64
C VAL A 63 -9.24 4.42 7.81
N SER A 64 -9.05 3.87 8.98
CA SER A 64 -9.02 4.61 10.25
C SER A 64 -7.83 5.58 10.34
N GLY A 65 -7.90 6.51 11.30
CA GLY A 65 -6.76 7.36 11.62
C GLY A 65 -5.49 6.59 12.03
N LYS A 66 -5.66 5.41 12.63
CA LYS A 66 -4.57 4.53 13.07
C LYS A 66 -3.87 3.88 11.86
N ILE A 67 -4.63 3.43 10.86
CA ILE A 67 -4.09 2.95 9.58
C ILE A 67 -3.34 4.08 8.89
N LYS A 68 -3.93 5.25 8.72
CA LYS A 68 -3.28 6.40 8.04
C LYS A 68 -1.97 6.83 8.71
N ALA A 69 -1.91 6.80 10.02
CA ALA A 69 -0.70 7.15 10.76
C ALA A 69 0.47 6.18 10.52
N ASN A 70 0.19 4.91 10.20
CA ASN A 70 1.19 3.88 9.96
C ASN A 70 1.46 3.61 8.47
N PHE A 71 0.60 4.12 7.59
CA PHE A 71 0.72 4.10 6.14
C PHE A 71 0.76 5.53 5.58
N PRO A 72 1.85 6.27 5.83
CA PRO A 72 1.95 7.69 5.45
C PRO A 72 2.07 7.90 3.93
N CYS A 73 2.61 6.91 3.19
CA CYS A 73 2.58 6.93 1.73
C CYS A 73 1.22 6.43 1.27
N ARG A 74 0.48 7.27 0.54
CA ARG A 74 -0.88 6.95 0.12
C ARG A 74 -1.06 7.29 -1.36
N ILE A 75 -1.74 6.41 -2.08
CA ILE A 75 -2.08 6.60 -3.48
C ILE A 75 -3.59 6.50 -3.60
N SER A 76 -4.19 7.44 -4.29
CA SER A 76 -5.60 7.40 -4.64
C SER A 76 -5.78 7.51 -6.14
N PHE A 77 -6.50 6.57 -6.72
CA PHE A 77 -7.11 6.70 -8.03
C PHE A 77 -8.43 7.46 -7.89
N ARG A 78 -9.14 7.64 -9.02
CA ARG A 78 -10.43 8.34 -9.02
C ARG A 78 -11.40 7.69 -8.02
N LEU A 79 -11.98 8.54 -7.19
CA LEU A 79 -12.98 8.16 -6.20
C LEU A 79 -14.36 8.79 -6.54
N PRO A 80 -15.46 8.18 -6.05
CA PRO A 80 -16.81 8.65 -6.40
C PRO A 80 -17.19 9.96 -5.71
N SER A 81 -16.56 10.31 -4.58
CA SER A 81 -16.95 11.49 -3.81
C SER A 81 -15.76 12.21 -3.14
N ASN A 82 -15.98 13.48 -2.79
CA ASN A 82 -15.04 14.26 -2.00
C ASN A 82 -14.88 13.74 -0.56
N THR A 83 -15.90 13.07 -0.02
CA THR A 83 -15.84 12.42 1.28
C THR A 83 -14.83 11.28 1.25
N ASP A 84 -14.88 10.42 0.22
CA ASP A 84 -13.95 9.32 0.05
C ASP A 84 -12.52 9.82 -0.18
N SER A 85 -12.36 10.91 -0.95
CA SER A 85 -11.08 11.57 -1.14
C SER A 85 -10.46 12.01 0.21
N ARG A 86 -11.26 12.62 1.07
CA ARG A 86 -10.79 13.02 2.41
C ARG A 86 -10.42 11.84 3.30
N VAL A 87 -11.10 10.70 3.15
CA VAL A 87 -10.73 9.50 3.91
C VAL A 87 -9.31 9.05 3.55
N ILE A 88 -8.95 9.02 2.28
CA ILE A 88 -7.64 8.54 1.83
C ILE A 88 -6.57 9.64 1.91
N LEU A 89 -6.86 10.82 1.37
CA LEU A 89 -5.87 11.88 1.16
C LEU A 89 -5.87 12.96 2.25
N ASP A 90 -6.81 12.92 3.20
CA ASP A 90 -7.11 14.00 4.16
C ASP A 90 -7.54 15.32 3.50
N LYS A 91 -7.82 15.29 2.20
CA LYS A 91 -8.24 16.41 1.37
C LYS A 91 -9.10 15.95 0.19
N THR A 92 -9.70 16.89 -0.51
CA THR A 92 -10.41 16.66 -1.78
C THR A 92 -9.44 16.59 -2.96
N GLY A 93 -9.91 16.10 -4.11
CA GLY A 93 -9.18 16.08 -5.38
C GLY A 93 -9.20 14.72 -6.08
N ALA A 94 -9.33 13.61 -5.35
CA ALA A 94 -9.40 12.29 -5.99
C ALA A 94 -10.72 12.08 -6.76
N GLU A 95 -11.79 12.79 -6.42
CA GLU A 95 -13.07 12.79 -7.14
C GLU A 95 -12.96 13.45 -8.53
N ASP A 96 -12.01 14.37 -8.70
CA ASP A 96 -11.79 15.13 -9.94
C ASP A 96 -10.85 14.42 -10.92
N LEU A 97 -10.21 13.34 -10.52
CA LEU A 97 -9.33 12.55 -11.38
C LEU A 97 -10.08 11.98 -12.58
N GLN A 98 -9.40 11.90 -13.73
CA GLN A 98 -10.01 11.47 -14.99
C GLN A 98 -10.31 9.96 -15.01
N GLY A 99 -9.70 9.16 -14.14
CA GLY A 99 -9.74 7.71 -14.21
C GLY A 99 -8.65 7.13 -15.13
N ALA A 100 -8.81 5.87 -15.54
CA ALA A 100 -7.86 5.19 -16.43
C ALA A 100 -6.38 5.25 -15.95
N GLY A 101 -6.15 5.23 -14.64
CA GLY A 101 -4.81 5.26 -14.06
C GLY A 101 -4.33 6.65 -13.61
N ASP A 102 -5.15 7.69 -13.80
CA ASP A 102 -4.91 9.01 -13.24
C ASP A 102 -4.96 8.93 -11.70
N MET A 103 -3.94 9.43 -10.99
CA MET A 103 -3.79 9.22 -9.56
C MET A 103 -3.09 10.38 -8.85
N ILE A 104 -3.39 10.52 -7.56
CA ILE A 104 -2.67 11.37 -6.62
C ILE A 104 -1.88 10.48 -5.68
N ALA A 105 -0.59 10.76 -5.52
CA ALA A 105 0.28 10.11 -4.56
C ALA A 105 0.77 11.09 -3.51
N LEU A 106 0.62 10.72 -2.23
CA LEU A 106 1.18 11.43 -1.08
C LEU A 106 2.38 10.65 -0.56
N THR A 107 3.47 11.34 -0.30
CA THR A 107 4.65 10.75 0.32
C THR A 107 4.63 10.90 1.84
N GLN A 108 5.55 10.21 2.51
CA GLN A 108 5.75 10.35 3.95
C GLN A 108 6.18 11.78 4.36
N SER A 109 6.87 12.52 3.49
CA SER A 109 7.27 13.92 3.71
C SER A 109 6.11 14.90 3.57
N GLY A 110 4.97 14.44 3.07
CA GLY A 110 3.80 15.28 2.78
C GLY A 110 3.79 15.87 1.37
N ASP A 111 4.77 15.52 0.55
CA ASP A 111 4.78 15.93 -0.86
C ASP A 111 3.68 15.22 -1.62
N GLU A 112 3.11 15.94 -2.58
CA GLU A 112 2.05 15.45 -3.44
C GLU A 112 2.50 15.41 -4.88
N TYR A 113 2.13 14.32 -5.54
CA TYR A 113 2.38 14.10 -6.95
C TYR A 113 1.10 13.70 -7.67
N HIS A 114 0.84 14.35 -8.80
CA HIS A 114 -0.20 13.94 -9.74
C HIS A 114 0.47 13.11 -10.82
N LEU A 115 0.09 11.85 -10.93
CA LEU A 115 0.78 10.84 -11.73
C LEU A 115 -0.20 10.07 -12.60
N GLN A 116 0.34 9.43 -13.63
CA GLN A 116 -0.38 8.51 -14.50
C GLN A 116 0.19 7.10 -14.34
N ALA A 117 -0.61 6.17 -13.86
CA ALA A 117 -0.24 4.76 -13.78
C ALA A 117 -0.22 4.11 -15.18
N TYR A 118 0.70 3.18 -15.38
CA TYR A 118 0.70 2.33 -16.56
C TYR A 118 -0.45 1.33 -16.51
N ARG A 119 -1.06 1.08 -17.65
CA ARG A 119 -2.02 -0.01 -17.80
C ARG A 119 -1.25 -1.30 -18.11
N LEU A 120 -1.25 -2.24 -17.18
CA LEU A 120 -0.72 -3.58 -17.41
C LEU A 120 -1.82 -4.47 -17.99
N ILE A 121 -1.51 -5.18 -19.07
CA ILE A 121 -2.33 -6.26 -19.61
C ILE A 121 -1.67 -7.60 -19.30
N LEU A 122 -2.41 -8.70 -19.42
CA LEU A 122 -1.93 -10.04 -19.09
C LEU A 122 -0.59 -10.39 -19.78
N LYS A 123 -0.42 -9.95 -21.02
CA LYS A 123 0.82 -10.17 -21.77
C LYS A 123 2.01 -9.45 -21.12
N ASP A 124 1.82 -8.22 -20.62
CA ASP A 124 2.89 -7.46 -19.97
C ASP A 124 3.31 -8.16 -18.67
N THR A 125 2.32 -8.65 -17.90
CA THR A 125 2.58 -9.41 -16.67
C THR A 125 3.39 -10.68 -16.95
N GLN A 126 3.04 -11.44 -17.99
CA GLN A 126 3.79 -12.62 -18.41
C GLN A 126 5.23 -12.28 -18.80
N THR A 127 5.42 -11.23 -19.60
CA THR A 127 6.77 -10.76 -19.99
C THR A 127 7.61 -10.36 -18.77
N ILE A 128 7.02 -9.66 -17.80
CA ILE A 128 7.72 -9.26 -16.57
C ILE A 128 8.14 -10.50 -15.77
N LEU A 129 7.27 -11.50 -15.63
CA LEU A 129 7.58 -12.75 -14.93
C LEU A 129 8.73 -13.51 -15.62
N GLU A 130 8.67 -13.65 -16.93
CA GLU A 130 9.74 -14.29 -17.71
C GLU A 130 11.09 -13.56 -17.54
N LEU A 131 11.08 -12.23 -17.53
CA LEU A 131 12.30 -11.44 -17.31
C LEU A 131 12.84 -11.61 -15.88
N ALA A 132 11.96 -11.68 -14.87
CA ALA A 132 12.37 -11.90 -13.50
C ALA A 132 12.99 -13.28 -13.29
N GLU A 133 12.39 -14.33 -13.84
CA GLU A 133 12.92 -15.70 -13.80
C GLU A 133 14.29 -15.83 -14.49
N ASN A 134 14.44 -15.21 -15.66
CA ASN A 134 15.70 -15.27 -16.43
C ASN A 134 16.85 -14.49 -15.78
N ASN A 135 16.56 -13.50 -14.94
CA ASN A 135 17.57 -12.69 -14.25
C ASN A 135 17.83 -13.15 -12.81
N ASN A 136 17.26 -14.27 -12.35
CA ASN A 136 17.37 -14.77 -10.97
C ASN A 136 16.98 -13.73 -9.91
N LEU A 137 15.99 -12.87 -10.22
CA LEU A 137 15.42 -11.87 -9.31
C LEU A 137 14.29 -12.47 -8.47
#